data_7ffe699c2e6c6aedbe43527b6f3ba9f7
#
_entry.id   7ffe699c2e6c6aedbe43527b6f3ba9f7
#
_cell.length_a   1.000
_cell.length_b   1.000
_cell.length_c   1.000
_cell.angle_alpha   90.00
_cell.angle_beta   90.00
_cell.angle_gamma   90.00
#
_symmetry.space_group_name_H-M   'P 1'
#
loop_
_entity.id
_entity.type
_entity.pdbx_description
1 polymer ?
#
loop_
_entity_poly.entity_id
_entity_poly.type
_entity_poly.pdbx_seq_one_letter_code
_entity_poly.pdbx_strand_id
1 'polypeptide(L)'
;MDIESTIGWITIAAMRLAFPLIALSLACLLAAADKISTSAAKDHLEQTATVCGKVVGTRYLDQSANKFTFLNFDKPYPDSPFTAVIPGENRAKFGEPEKTYLEKNLCVTGKIVEYNKKPEIIVTEPSQIKVEGK
;
A
#
# COMPACT_ATOMS: atom_id res chain seq x y z
N MET A 1 -73.20 -7.06 -1.16
CA MET A 1 -72.87 -6.94 -1.51
C MET A 1 -71.84 -6.39 -1.51
N ASP A 2 -71.24 -6.03 -1.46
CA ASP A 2 -70.39 -5.42 -1.47
C ASP A 2 -69.19 -5.80 -1.02
N ILE A 3 -69.09 -6.44 -0.79
CA ILE A 3 -68.19 -7.00 -0.33
C ILE A 3 -67.04 -7.05 -1.00
N GLU A 4 -67.13 -7.22 -1.95
CA GLU A 4 -66.18 -7.30 -2.69
C GLU A 4 -65.25 -6.35 -2.64
N SER A 5 -65.62 -5.49 -2.43
CA SER A 5 -64.80 -4.42 -2.42
C SER A 5 -63.73 -4.70 -1.56
N THR A 6 -64.01 -5.30 -0.72
CA THR A 6 -63.10 -5.49 0.20
C THR A 6 -61.92 -6.08 -0.30
N ILE A 7 -62.00 -6.79 -1.08
CA ILE A 7 -60.98 -7.42 -1.55
C ILE A 7 -59.93 -6.64 -2.07
N GLY A 8 -60.28 -5.78 -2.76
CA GLY A 8 -59.32 -5.03 -3.41
C GLY A 8 -58.22 -4.61 -2.56
N TRP A 9 -58.55 -4.20 -1.46
CA TRP A 9 -57.51 -3.62 -0.80
C TRP A 9 -56.62 -4.54 -0.19
N ILE A 10 -56.95 -5.56 -0.08
CA ILE A 10 -56.14 -6.45 0.49
C ILE A 10 -54.95 -6.61 -0.26
N THR A 11 -55.13 -6.70 -1.40
CA THR A 11 -54.01 -6.97 -2.17
C THR A 11 -53.02 -5.97 -2.02
N ILE A 12 -53.34 -4.88 -1.90
CA ILE A 12 -52.43 -3.90 -1.82
C ILE A 12 -51.55 -4.13 -0.77
N ALA A 13 -52.02 -4.50 0.20
CA ALA A 13 -51.21 -4.63 1.29
C ALA A 13 -50.07 -5.49 0.95
N ALA A 14 -50.31 -6.38 0.28
CA ALA A 14 -49.32 -7.30 0.04
C ALA A 14 -48.12 -6.72 -0.52
N MET A 15 -48.31 -5.85 -1.30
CA MET A 15 -47.21 -5.51 -1.94
C MET A 15 -46.26 -4.78 -1.31
N ARG A 16 -46.58 -4.13 -0.46
CA ARG A 16 -45.65 -3.30 -0.03
C ARG A 16 -44.57 -3.92 0.56
N LEU A 17 -44.68 -4.98 0.95
CA LEU A 17 -43.70 -5.48 1.57
C LEU A 17 -42.57 -5.78 0.86
N ALA A 18 -42.61 -5.75 -0.13
CA ALA A 18 -41.64 -6.16 -0.89
C ALA A 18 -40.41 -5.41 -0.80
N PHE A 19 -40.12 -4.86 -0.01
CA PHE A 19 -38.98 -4.22 -0.08
C PHE A 19 -38.06 -4.30 0.78
N PRO A 20 -37.28 -4.75 0.63
CA PRO A 20 -36.36 -4.89 0.90
C PRO A 20 -35.42 -4.11 0.95
N LEU A 21 -34.85 -3.95 1.35
CA LEU A 21 -34.09 -3.96 1.92
C LEU A 21 -32.96 -4.50 1.48
N ILE A 22 -32.62 -4.13 0.63
CA ILE A 22 -31.50 -4.30 0.15
C ILE A 22 -30.63 -3.59 0.95
N ALA A 23 -30.16 -4.23 1.78
CA ALA A 23 -29.15 -3.78 2.52
C ALA A 23 -28.03 -3.77 1.59
N LEU A 24 -27.74 -2.72 1.21
CA LEU A 24 -26.65 -2.55 0.42
C LEU A 24 -25.51 -2.61 1.35
N SER A 25 -25.03 -3.73 1.57
CA SER A 25 -23.84 -3.81 2.33
C SER A 25 -22.78 -3.32 1.40
N LEU A 26 -22.39 -2.18 1.63
CA LEU A 26 -21.29 -1.62 0.98
C LEU A 26 -20.11 -2.33 1.59
N ALA A 27 -19.74 -3.38 1.01
CA ALA A 27 -18.55 -4.04 1.41
C ALA A 27 -17.45 -3.10 0.99
N CYS A 28 -16.86 -2.48 1.93
CA CYS A 28 -15.71 -1.68 1.65
C CYS A 28 -14.62 -2.66 1.29
N LEU A 29 -14.43 -2.83 0.02
CA LEU A 29 -13.34 -3.65 -0.43
C LEU A 29 -12.11 -2.83 -0.22
N LEU A 30 -11.43 -3.11 0.85
CA LEU A 30 -10.12 -2.56 1.00
C LEU A 30 -9.26 -3.35 0.08
N ALA A 31 -9.03 -2.79 -1.06
CA ALA A 31 -8.11 -3.40 -1.99
C ALA A 31 -6.73 -3.27 -1.37
N ALA A 32 -6.11 -4.38 -1.04
CA ALA A 32 -4.71 -4.37 -0.64
C ALA A 32 -3.92 -3.89 -1.85
N ALA A 33 -2.92 -3.08 -1.64
CA ALA A 33 -2.07 -2.63 -2.73
C ALA A 33 -1.44 -3.86 -3.38
N ASP A 34 -1.41 -3.90 -4.69
CA ASP A 34 -0.82 -5.01 -5.43
C ASP A 34 0.65 -5.13 -5.10
N LYS A 35 1.11 -6.36 -4.95
CA LYS A 35 2.52 -6.62 -4.72
C LYS A 35 3.21 -6.75 -6.06
N ILE A 36 4.26 -6.00 -6.25
CA ILE A 36 5.02 -6.03 -7.50
C ILE A 36 6.49 -6.24 -7.19
N SER A 37 7.23 -6.70 -8.18
CA SER A 37 8.67 -6.88 -8.04
C SER A 37 9.37 -5.53 -8.15
N THR A 38 10.62 -5.49 -7.73
CA THR A 38 11.40 -4.26 -7.84
C THR A 38 11.61 -3.86 -9.31
N SER A 39 11.76 -4.84 -10.20
CA SER A 39 11.96 -4.53 -11.61
C SER A 39 10.69 -3.99 -12.27
N ALA A 40 9.51 -4.24 -11.70
CA ALA A 40 8.26 -3.73 -12.23
C ALA A 40 7.93 -2.33 -11.69
N ALA A 41 8.64 -1.87 -10.68
CA ALA A 41 8.32 -0.57 -10.07
C ALA A 41 8.34 0.58 -11.08
N LYS A 42 9.24 0.53 -12.05
CA LYS A 42 9.34 1.58 -13.06
C LYS A 42 8.09 1.71 -13.92
N ASP A 43 7.25 0.69 -13.96
CA ASP A 43 6.04 0.71 -14.77
C ASP A 43 4.82 1.20 -13.95
N HIS A 44 5.03 1.53 -12.69
CA HIS A 44 3.96 1.95 -11.79
C HIS A 44 4.24 3.30 -11.13
N LEU A 45 4.95 4.16 -11.83
CA LEU A 45 5.27 5.49 -11.29
C LEU A 45 4.00 6.26 -10.99
N GLU A 46 4.02 6.98 -9.88
CA GLU A 46 2.91 7.79 -9.37
C GLU A 46 1.73 6.95 -8.85
N GLN A 47 1.88 5.65 -8.79
CA GLN A 47 0.85 4.75 -8.26
C GLN A 47 1.26 4.26 -6.87
N THR A 48 0.30 3.97 -6.03
CA THR A 48 0.56 3.36 -4.74
C THR A 48 0.60 1.84 -4.93
N ALA A 49 1.66 1.23 -4.47
CA ALA A 49 1.85 -0.21 -4.63
C ALA A 49 2.71 -0.75 -3.50
N THR A 50 2.81 -2.05 -3.40
CA THR A 50 3.71 -2.73 -2.47
C THR A 50 4.80 -3.36 -3.30
N VAL A 51 6.03 -2.89 -3.10
CA VAL A 51 7.20 -3.38 -3.84
C VAL A 51 7.98 -4.32 -2.94
N CYS A 52 8.24 -5.53 -3.38
CA CYS A 52 8.92 -6.54 -2.59
C CYS A 52 10.26 -6.93 -3.21
N GLY A 53 11.25 -7.13 -2.38
CA GLY A 53 12.57 -7.55 -2.81
C GLY A 53 13.53 -7.66 -1.64
N LYS A 54 14.79 -7.92 -1.93
CA LYS A 54 15.81 -8.07 -0.90
C LYS A 54 16.69 -6.83 -0.84
N VAL A 55 16.92 -6.33 0.36
CA VAL A 55 17.81 -5.20 0.56
C VAL A 55 19.24 -5.73 0.54
N VAL A 56 19.98 -5.38 -0.48
CA VAL A 56 21.37 -5.86 -0.64
C VAL A 56 22.40 -4.77 -0.36
N GLY A 57 21.97 -3.55 -0.15
CA GLY A 57 22.86 -2.46 0.21
C GLY A 57 22.10 -1.37 0.91
N THR A 58 22.77 -0.66 1.79
CA THR A 58 22.14 0.46 2.52
C THR A 58 23.15 1.58 2.64
N ARG A 59 22.66 2.79 2.85
CA ARG A 59 23.52 3.92 3.08
C ARG A 59 22.79 4.96 3.92
N TYR A 60 23.42 5.45 4.96
CA TYR A 60 22.89 6.53 5.78
C TYR A 60 23.78 7.76 5.55
N LEU A 61 23.17 8.85 5.09
CA LEU A 61 23.89 10.08 4.82
C LEU A 61 23.86 10.98 6.05
N ASP A 62 24.60 10.61 7.08
CA ASP A 62 24.58 11.34 8.33
C ASP A 62 25.21 12.73 8.25
N GLN A 63 25.98 13.00 7.21
CA GLN A 63 26.60 14.30 7.06
C GLN A 63 25.81 15.25 6.12
N SER A 64 24.72 14.77 5.53
CA SER A 64 23.94 15.62 4.65
C SER A 64 22.84 16.35 5.43
N ALA A 65 22.29 17.40 4.84
CA ALA A 65 21.23 18.16 5.50
C ALA A 65 19.97 17.34 5.75
N ASN A 66 19.60 16.51 4.78
CA ASN A 66 18.38 15.72 4.90
C ASN A 66 18.57 14.36 5.57
N LYS A 67 19.81 13.96 5.77
CA LYS A 67 20.14 12.71 6.46
C LYS A 67 19.33 11.51 6.00
N PHE A 68 19.19 11.35 4.69
CA PHE A 68 18.44 10.25 4.15
C PHE A 68 19.11 8.90 4.44
N THR A 69 18.29 7.88 4.66
CA THR A 69 18.77 6.50 4.68
C THR A 69 18.22 5.83 3.44
N PHE A 70 19.08 5.17 2.68
CA PHE A 70 18.70 4.47 1.46
C PHE A 70 18.75 2.97 1.68
N LEU A 71 17.70 2.27 1.23
CA LEU A 71 17.67 0.81 1.22
C LEU A 71 17.61 0.41 -0.25
N ASN A 72 18.68 -0.18 -0.75
CA ASN A 72 18.80 -0.54 -2.16
C ASN A 72 18.44 -2.01 -2.37
N PHE A 73 17.49 -2.24 -3.26
CA PHE A 73 16.92 -3.56 -3.45
C PHE A 73 17.52 -4.32 -4.62
N ASP A 74 17.74 -5.60 -4.40
CA ASP A 74 18.17 -6.60 -5.41
C ASP A 74 19.52 -6.40 -6.08
N LYS A 75 19.98 -5.19 -6.24
CA LYS A 75 21.34 -4.89 -6.71
C LYS A 75 21.84 -3.68 -5.94
N PRO A 76 23.14 -3.60 -5.69
CA PRO A 76 23.69 -2.46 -4.96
C PRO A 76 23.62 -1.20 -5.82
N TYR A 77 23.72 -0.05 -5.18
CA TYR A 77 23.82 1.22 -5.87
C TYR A 77 25.03 1.23 -6.80
N PRO A 78 24.95 1.74 -8.01
CA PRO A 78 23.81 2.49 -8.55
C PRO A 78 22.85 1.63 -9.41
N ASP A 79 23.00 0.34 -9.39
CA ASP A 79 22.23 -0.52 -10.27
C ASP A 79 20.91 -1.04 -9.68
N SER A 80 20.56 -0.60 -8.48
CA SER A 80 19.34 -1.08 -7.84
C SER A 80 18.11 -0.68 -8.63
N PRO A 81 17.24 -1.62 -8.94
CA PRO A 81 16.03 -1.32 -9.71
C PRO A 81 14.98 -0.54 -8.89
N PHE A 82 15.13 -0.52 -7.59
CA PHE A 82 14.21 0.17 -6.69
C PHE A 82 14.92 0.52 -5.39
N THR A 83 14.59 1.66 -4.82
CA THR A 83 15.18 2.11 -3.55
C THR A 83 14.06 2.61 -2.62
N ALA A 84 14.14 2.25 -1.36
CA ALA A 84 13.29 2.85 -0.35
C ALA A 84 14.12 3.93 0.35
N VAL A 85 13.52 5.09 0.59
CA VAL A 85 14.23 6.23 1.15
C VAL A 85 13.55 6.67 2.42
N ILE A 86 14.30 6.72 3.52
CA ILE A 86 13.77 7.17 4.81
C ILE A 86 14.35 8.56 5.09
N PRO A 87 13.52 9.61 5.16
CA PRO A 87 14.02 10.94 5.50
C PRO A 87 14.60 10.99 6.90
N GLY A 88 15.60 11.84 7.12
CA GLY A 88 16.25 11.94 8.43
C GLY A 88 15.28 12.25 9.56
N GLU A 89 14.27 13.08 9.28
CA GLU A 89 13.30 13.43 10.30
C GLU A 89 12.45 12.24 10.75
N ASN A 90 12.37 11.20 9.94
CA ASN A 90 11.58 10.01 10.28
C ASN A 90 12.45 8.85 10.76
N ARG A 91 13.77 8.99 10.65
CA ARG A 91 14.69 7.89 10.96
C ARG A 91 14.53 7.33 12.38
N ALA A 92 14.31 8.20 13.35
CA ALA A 92 14.19 7.75 14.74
C ALA A 92 13.09 6.73 14.96
N LYS A 93 12.06 6.74 14.12
CA LYS A 93 10.97 5.77 14.22
C LYS A 93 11.42 4.37 13.85
N PHE A 94 12.54 4.26 13.14
CA PHE A 94 13.03 2.98 12.64
C PHE A 94 14.28 2.49 13.39
N GLY A 95 14.84 3.29 14.24
CA GLY A 95 16.09 2.95 14.92
C GLY A 95 17.30 3.14 14.01
N GLU A 96 17.94 2.07 13.62
CA GLU A 96 19.05 2.12 12.67
C GLU A 96 18.67 1.30 11.45
N PRO A 97 17.83 1.84 10.57
CA PRO A 97 17.27 1.07 9.45
C PRO A 97 18.32 0.51 8.50
N GLU A 98 19.44 1.22 8.33
CA GLU A 98 20.51 0.74 7.47
C GLU A 98 21.11 -0.56 7.99
N LYS A 99 20.97 -0.85 9.28
CA LYS A 99 21.48 -2.09 9.84
C LYS A 99 20.36 -3.11 9.96
N THR A 100 19.20 -2.66 10.42
CA THR A 100 18.08 -3.56 10.66
C THR A 100 17.58 -4.26 9.40
N TYR A 101 17.55 -3.54 8.28
CA TYR A 101 16.96 -4.08 7.07
C TYR A 101 17.96 -4.69 6.08
N LEU A 102 19.25 -4.54 6.34
CA LEU A 102 20.26 -5.09 5.43
C LEU A 102 20.10 -6.60 5.33
N GLU A 103 20.12 -7.10 4.10
CA GLU A 103 20.00 -8.52 3.80
C GLU A 103 18.62 -9.12 4.11
N LYS A 104 17.63 -8.31 4.37
CA LYS A 104 16.27 -8.79 4.62
C LYS A 104 15.41 -8.69 3.37
N ASN A 105 14.45 -9.58 3.27
CA ASN A 105 13.44 -9.48 2.24
C ASN A 105 12.33 -8.62 2.78
N LEU A 106 12.01 -7.55 2.11
CA LEU A 106 11.00 -6.59 2.56
C LEU A 106 9.95 -6.35 1.51
N CYS A 107 8.76 -5.99 1.97
CA CYS A 107 7.74 -5.41 1.11
C CYS A 107 7.51 -3.98 1.61
N VAL A 108 7.62 -3.02 0.73
CA VAL A 108 7.47 -1.60 1.05
C VAL A 108 6.25 -1.06 0.33
N THR A 109 5.34 -0.44 1.07
CA THR A 109 4.11 0.10 0.51
C THR A 109 4.15 1.62 0.50
N GLY A 110 3.78 2.20 -0.61
CA GLY A 110 3.69 3.64 -0.75
C GLY A 110 3.58 4.06 -2.19
N LYS A 111 3.60 5.36 -2.41
CA LYS A 111 3.55 5.91 -3.76
C LYS A 111 4.92 5.79 -4.38
N ILE A 112 4.98 5.22 -5.57
CA ILE A 112 6.24 5.09 -6.29
C ILE A 112 6.50 6.40 -7.02
N VAL A 113 7.63 7.01 -6.73
CA VAL A 113 8.02 8.26 -7.38
C VAL A 113 9.33 8.05 -8.11
N GLU A 114 9.64 8.92 -9.04
CA GLU A 114 10.87 8.81 -9.80
C GLU A 114 11.88 9.83 -9.30
N TYR A 115 13.10 9.38 -9.08
CA TYR A 115 14.19 10.27 -8.73
C TYR A 115 15.42 9.80 -9.50
N ASN A 116 16.04 10.69 -10.27
CA ASN A 116 17.18 10.35 -11.12
C ASN A 116 16.87 9.15 -11.99
N LYS A 117 15.68 9.15 -12.60
CA LYS A 117 15.23 8.11 -13.52
C LYS A 117 15.07 6.74 -12.88
N LYS A 118 15.01 6.67 -11.58
CA LYS A 118 14.82 5.41 -10.86
C LYS A 118 13.60 5.48 -9.96
N PRO A 119 12.87 4.37 -9.81
CA PRO A 119 11.71 4.36 -8.94
C PRO A 119 12.12 4.25 -7.48
N GLU A 120 11.41 4.97 -6.61
CA GLU A 120 11.64 4.84 -5.20
C GLU A 120 10.34 5.11 -4.43
N ILE A 121 10.28 4.67 -3.19
CA ILE A 121 9.19 5.00 -2.27
C ILE A 121 9.81 5.73 -1.09
N ILE A 122 9.22 6.88 -0.74
CA ILE A 122 9.63 7.61 0.45
C ILE A 122 8.90 6.97 1.63
N VAL A 123 9.65 6.50 2.60
CA VAL A 123 9.11 5.79 3.74
C VAL A 123 9.19 6.66 4.98
N THR A 124 8.05 7.04 5.51
CA THR A 124 7.99 7.92 6.68
C THR A 124 7.49 7.20 7.92
N GLU A 125 6.89 6.03 7.76
CA GLU A 125 6.35 5.26 8.87
C GLU A 125 6.77 3.80 8.81
N PRO A 126 7.10 3.19 9.95
CA PRO A 126 7.49 1.77 9.96
C PRO A 126 6.41 0.84 9.40
N SER A 127 5.13 1.24 9.49
CA SER A 127 4.06 0.42 8.96
C SER A 127 4.11 0.23 7.45
N GLN A 128 4.90 1.06 6.75
CA GLN A 128 5.08 0.91 5.31
C GLN A 128 6.02 -0.24 4.97
N ILE A 129 6.77 -0.75 5.93
CA ILE A 129 7.73 -1.82 5.69
C ILE A 129 7.29 -3.09 6.41
N LYS A 130 7.26 -4.19 5.67
CA LYS A 130 6.96 -5.48 6.24
C LYS A 130 8.11 -6.42 5.90
N VAL A 131 8.67 -7.07 6.91
CA VAL A 131 9.76 -8.04 6.69
C VAL A 131 9.11 -9.36 6.29
N GLU A 132 9.56 -9.92 5.18
CA GLU A 132 9.00 -11.17 4.67
C GLU A 132 9.91 -12.33 5.06
N GLY A 133 9.42 -13.51 4.87
CA GLY A 133 10.27 -14.68 5.05
C GLY A 133 10.44 -15.18 6.46
N LYS A 134 9.50 -14.85 7.32
CA LYS A 134 9.59 -15.37 8.65
C LYS A 134 8.52 -16.37 8.89
#